data_2e4802d32520bfd92b8d4902d2a2a4b1
#
_entry.id   2e4802d32520bfd92b8d4902d2a2a4b1
#
_cell.length_a   1.000
_cell.length_b   1.000
_cell.length_c   1.000
_cell.angle_alpha   90.00
_cell.angle_beta   90.00
_cell.angle_gamma   90.00
#
_symmetry.space_group_name_H-M   'P 1'
#
loop_
_entity.id
_entity.type
_entity.pdbx_description
1 polymer ?
#
loop_
_entity_poly.entity_id
_entity_poly.type
_entity_poly.pdbx_seq_one_letter_code
_entity_poly.pdbx_strand_id
1 'polypeptide(L)'
;MIKNRVIFISILFLISAQNKLPAQNRSEKKIIEFGWDYPNVSFLKANITNMEKAPFDGVVFSFDFDIYNAFDTTQRPDFQFQYKDLSEIQWKKFTDNFLFVRGASISGAHWLDDNSWVKIVQNLKKVSKVLAVSKAEGIGFDPEYYYPDSTLNPWIYRASWYNNLSYQEVGRYVKKRGKQFIQALQTNKPDIKILCFWLLGLIEMQSQSQPVSETGMALYPFFVEGMLEGQNKLSEIIDGNEFSYGYQNPIGFIEAGNYRRENGSKFIKESLQPKFKKVSLAQAIFFDLIYAKSPEYEKGFDKQTKERWLRDNLYSAFKTTDKYVWFYNERINWWKGEVDSGVAKIITDVKNTINAQQNNRSNQINGNSLLLNFKENKPDNYQGFYYSYTKNTNALRIKLLDKDIISIQVYNNSRLIYNLTDPSVNFSIDLNKKYNKKGNLIILAKSSNGKSTVAYVN
;
A
#
# COMPACT_ATOMS: atom_id res chain seq x y z
N MET A 1 60.71 63.57 -0.67
CA MET A 1 59.25 63.28 -0.79
C MET A 1 59.10 61.86 -1.25
N ILE A 2 58.88 60.95 -0.32
CA ILE A 2 58.67 59.51 -0.58
C ILE A 2 57.19 59.23 -0.40
N LYS A 3 56.49 58.81 -1.49
CA LYS A 3 55.09 58.46 -1.48
C LYS A 3 54.95 56.96 -1.08
N ASN A 4 54.43 56.72 0.12
CA ASN A 4 54.04 55.38 0.55
C ASN A 4 52.74 54.95 -0.21
N ARG A 5 52.80 53.84 -0.95
CA ARG A 5 51.69 53.14 -1.49
C ARG A 5 51.30 52.04 -0.49
N VAL A 6 50.12 52.16 0.10
CA VAL A 6 49.53 51.13 0.92
C VAL A 6 48.80 50.18 -0.05
N ILE A 7 49.20 48.89 -0.08
CA ILE A 7 48.56 47.84 -0.85
C ILE A 7 47.52 47.19 0.08
N PHE A 8 46.22 47.35 -0.21
CA PHE A 8 45.15 46.59 0.43
C PHE A 8 45.05 45.22 -0.21
N ILE A 9 45.43 44.18 0.53
CA ILE A 9 45.16 42.77 0.15
C ILE A 9 43.79 42.42 0.68
N SER A 10 42.79 42.37 -0.21
CA SER A 10 41.46 41.84 0.10
C SER A 10 41.48 40.32 0.06
N ILE A 11 41.53 39.70 1.22
CA ILE A 11 41.35 38.24 1.35
C ILE A 11 39.87 37.94 1.18
N LEU A 12 39.47 37.45 0.01
CA LEU A 12 38.14 36.87 -0.22
C LEU A 12 38.09 35.49 0.47
N PHE A 13 37.44 35.42 1.61
CA PHE A 13 37.01 34.16 2.19
C PHE A 13 35.84 33.62 1.35
N LEU A 14 36.12 32.70 0.44
CA LEU A 14 35.14 31.84 -0.19
C LEU A 14 34.63 30.82 0.86
N ILE A 15 33.58 31.20 1.58
CA ILE A 15 32.79 30.23 2.36
C ILE A 15 32.05 29.36 1.35
N SER A 16 32.60 28.19 1.01
CA SER A 16 31.89 27.15 0.33
C SER A 16 30.77 26.63 1.28
N ALA A 17 29.63 27.26 1.22
CA ALA A 17 28.41 26.66 1.78
C ALA A 17 28.17 25.37 1.00
N GLN A 18 28.70 24.27 1.50
CA GLN A 18 28.20 22.94 1.11
C GLN A 18 26.75 22.89 1.53
N ASN A 19 25.85 23.24 0.63
CA ASN A 19 24.46 22.88 0.70
C ASN A 19 24.40 21.34 0.78
N LYS A 20 24.49 20.80 1.99
CA LYS A 20 24.03 19.43 2.26
C LYS A 20 22.57 19.46 1.88
N LEU A 21 22.26 19.01 0.67
CA LEU A 21 20.89 18.63 0.32
C LEU A 21 20.38 17.76 1.47
N PRO A 22 19.25 18.10 2.08
CA PRO A 22 18.72 17.30 3.18
C PRO A 22 18.66 15.87 2.69
N ALA A 23 19.24 14.96 3.49
CA ALA A 23 19.15 13.53 3.22
C ALA A 23 17.67 13.24 2.98
N GLN A 24 17.33 12.88 1.73
CA GLN A 24 15.96 12.67 1.33
C GLN A 24 15.45 11.48 2.14
N ASN A 25 14.71 11.75 3.22
CA ASN A 25 14.11 10.76 4.11
C ASN A 25 13.34 9.75 3.25
N ARG A 26 13.90 8.52 3.14
CA ARG A 26 13.12 7.40 2.65
C ARG A 26 12.02 7.19 3.67
N SER A 27 10.79 7.07 3.21
CA SER A 27 9.70 6.74 4.11
C SER A 27 10.01 5.39 4.75
N GLU A 28 10.18 5.40 6.06
CA GLU A 28 10.30 4.19 6.85
C GLU A 28 9.11 3.27 6.54
N LYS A 29 9.38 1.98 6.37
CA LYS A 29 8.31 1.00 6.13
C LYS A 29 7.51 0.80 7.41
N LYS A 30 6.20 0.75 7.28
CA LYS A 30 5.23 0.71 8.38
C LYS A 30 4.35 -0.51 8.30
N ILE A 31 4.00 -1.06 9.46
CA ILE A 31 3.04 -2.16 9.60
C ILE A 31 1.77 -1.62 10.25
N ILE A 32 0.64 -1.89 9.60
CA ILE A 32 -0.68 -1.52 10.09
C ILE A 32 -1.43 -2.80 10.46
N GLU A 33 -2.01 -2.83 11.65
CA GLU A 33 -2.92 -3.89 12.03
C GLU A 33 -4.34 -3.56 11.55
N PHE A 34 -5.01 -4.52 10.95
CA PHE A 34 -6.41 -4.50 10.59
C PHE A 34 -6.98 -5.92 10.63
N GLY A 35 -8.16 -6.07 11.20
CA GLY A 35 -8.86 -7.36 11.27
C GLY A 35 -10.22 -7.21 11.89
N TRP A 36 -10.86 -8.29 12.23
CA TRP A 36 -12.15 -8.26 12.93
C TRP A 36 -12.00 -7.88 14.40
N ASP A 37 -10.78 -7.73 14.89
CA ASP A 37 -10.43 -7.21 16.19
C ASP A 37 -10.10 -5.70 16.18
N TYR A 38 -10.41 -4.99 15.05
CA TYR A 38 -10.21 -3.55 14.98
C TYR A 38 -10.86 -2.84 16.18
N PRO A 39 -10.12 -1.95 16.87
CA PRO A 39 -10.61 -1.27 18.05
C PRO A 39 -11.57 -0.13 17.67
N ASN A 40 -12.52 0.17 18.53
CA ASN A 40 -13.22 1.44 18.49
C ASN A 40 -12.50 2.51 19.33
N VAL A 41 -12.97 3.75 19.28
CA VAL A 41 -12.34 4.89 19.96
C VAL A 41 -12.26 4.70 21.48
N SER A 42 -13.32 4.22 22.12
CA SER A 42 -13.35 3.95 23.57
C SER A 42 -12.33 2.88 23.96
N PHE A 43 -12.22 1.80 23.17
CA PHE A 43 -11.23 0.76 23.40
C PHE A 43 -9.80 1.29 23.26
N LEU A 44 -9.53 2.08 22.20
CA LEU A 44 -8.23 2.73 21.99
C LEU A 44 -7.85 3.59 23.19
N LYS A 45 -8.76 4.47 23.63
CA LYS A 45 -8.52 5.37 24.77
C LYS A 45 -8.15 4.60 26.05
N ALA A 46 -8.82 3.48 26.30
CA ALA A 46 -8.57 2.65 27.47
C ALA A 46 -7.29 1.78 27.36
N ASN A 47 -6.90 1.35 26.17
CA ASN A 47 -5.93 0.28 25.99
C ASN A 47 -4.67 0.68 25.20
N ILE A 48 -4.56 1.88 24.68
CA ILE A 48 -3.48 2.29 23.77
C ILE A 48 -2.08 1.93 24.26
N THR A 49 -1.79 2.13 25.56
CA THR A 49 -0.47 1.81 26.15
C THR A 49 -0.12 0.31 26.03
N ASN A 50 -1.12 -0.57 26.12
CA ASN A 50 -0.91 -2.00 25.95
C ASN A 50 -0.84 -2.39 24.48
N MET A 51 -1.68 -1.81 23.63
CA MET A 51 -1.71 -2.06 22.19
C MET A 51 -0.39 -1.70 21.53
N GLU A 52 0.23 -0.61 21.95
CA GLU A 52 1.53 -0.16 21.43
C GLU A 52 2.72 -1.08 21.79
N LYS A 53 2.52 -2.11 22.62
CA LYS A 53 3.51 -3.18 22.81
C LYS A 53 3.54 -4.18 21.65
N ALA A 54 2.47 -4.27 20.86
CA ALA A 54 2.39 -5.09 19.65
C ALA A 54 3.36 -4.59 18.56
N PRO A 55 3.76 -5.43 17.60
CA PRO A 55 4.82 -5.09 16.62
C PRO A 55 4.37 -4.15 15.49
N PHE A 56 3.26 -3.42 15.68
CA PHE A 56 2.67 -2.53 14.68
C PHE A 56 3.11 -1.08 14.84
N ASP A 57 2.94 -0.30 13.78
CA ASP A 57 3.16 1.15 13.74
C ASP A 57 1.86 1.94 13.76
N GLY A 58 0.76 1.26 13.61
CA GLY A 58 -0.57 1.83 13.62
C GLY A 58 -1.64 0.76 13.51
N VAL A 59 -2.87 1.20 13.54
CA VAL A 59 -4.07 0.38 13.56
C VAL A 59 -5.16 0.99 12.71
N VAL A 60 -5.99 0.16 12.11
CA VAL A 60 -7.28 0.58 11.56
C VAL A 60 -8.29 0.52 12.70
N PHE A 61 -9.03 1.60 12.93
CA PHE A 61 -9.99 1.73 14.04
C PHE A 61 -11.35 2.22 13.55
N SER A 62 -12.41 1.93 14.30
CA SER A 62 -13.77 2.43 14.03
C SER A 62 -14.20 3.50 15.03
N PHE A 63 -15.30 4.17 14.72
CA PHE A 63 -16.04 4.94 15.74
C PHE A 63 -16.77 4.03 16.73
N ASP A 64 -17.18 4.58 17.88
CA ASP A 64 -17.93 3.82 18.90
C ASP A 64 -19.35 3.47 18.44
N PHE A 65 -19.93 4.26 17.53
CA PHE A 65 -21.27 4.00 17.02
C PHE A 65 -21.34 2.93 15.92
N ASP A 66 -20.25 2.61 15.25
CA ASP A 66 -20.05 1.55 14.26
C ASP A 66 -18.96 1.98 13.22
N ILE A 67 -18.77 1.12 12.19
CA ILE A 67 -17.97 1.49 11.01
C ILE A 67 -18.70 2.62 10.27
N TYR A 68 -17.98 3.69 9.96
CA TYR A 68 -18.54 4.81 9.23
C TYR A 68 -18.79 4.44 7.75
N ASN A 69 -20.02 4.68 7.29
CA ASN A 69 -20.36 4.49 5.89
C ASN A 69 -20.18 5.81 5.10
N ALA A 70 -19.38 5.79 4.06
CA ALA A 70 -18.98 6.97 3.30
C ALA A 70 -20.14 7.76 2.69
N PHE A 71 -21.28 7.09 2.42
CA PHE A 71 -22.45 7.67 1.77
C PHE A 71 -23.60 7.93 2.75
N ASP A 72 -23.32 7.96 4.06
CA ASP A 72 -24.31 8.22 5.09
C ASP A 72 -24.82 9.67 5.00
N THR A 73 -26.15 9.82 4.91
CA THR A 73 -26.86 11.11 4.91
C THR A 73 -27.39 11.51 6.28
N THR A 74 -27.22 10.66 7.29
CA THR A 74 -27.70 10.89 8.66
C THR A 74 -26.87 11.99 9.33
N GLN A 75 -27.52 12.93 9.99
CA GLN A 75 -26.81 13.86 10.86
C GLN A 75 -26.35 13.14 12.13
N ARG A 76 -25.04 13.18 12.42
CA ARG A 76 -24.46 12.51 13.58
C ARG A 76 -23.92 13.50 14.59
N PRO A 77 -24.59 13.67 15.73
CA PRO A 77 -24.08 14.49 16.85
C PRO A 77 -22.89 13.83 17.56
N ASP A 78 -22.80 12.51 17.50
CA ASP A 78 -21.74 11.68 18.09
C ASP A 78 -20.33 11.94 17.53
N PHE A 79 -20.17 12.57 16.39
CA PHE A 79 -18.86 13.06 15.92
C PHE A 79 -18.16 13.98 16.94
N GLN A 80 -18.89 14.73 17.75
CA GLN A 80 -18.30 15.59 18.78
C GLN A 80 -17.65 14.78 19.91
N PHE A 81 -18.30 13.69 20.33
CA PHE A 81 -17.74 12.79 21.35
C PHE A 81 -16.48 12.11 20.83
N GLN A 82 -16.54 11.57 19.62
CA GLN A 82 -15.38 10.94 18.97
C GLN A 82 -14.20 11.91 18.83
N TYR A 83 -14.49 13.17 18.47
CA TYR A 83 -13.48 14.23 18.38
C TYR A 83 -12.77 14.43 19.72
N LYS A 84 -13.54 14.56 20.83
CA LYS A 84 -12.98 14.75 22.18
C LYS A 84 -12.10 13.56 22.56
N ASP A 85 -12.66 12.34 22.49
CA ASP A 85 -11.97 11.14 22.97
C ASP A 85 -10.69 10.87 22.18
N LEU A 86 -10.71 11.00 20.85
CA LEU A 86 -9.52 10.83 20.03
C LEU A 86 -8.44 11.88 20.28
N SER A 87 -8.83 13.11 20.63
CA SER A 87 -7.87 14.17 20.98
C SER A 87 -7.14 13.93 22.30
N GLU A 88 -7.70 13.12 23.19
CA GLU A 88 -7.14 12.76 24.49
C GLU A 88 -6.20 11.55 24.44
N ILE A 89 -6.23 10.75 23.37
CA ILE A 89 -5.37 9.56 23.22
C ILE A 89 -3.90 9.98 23.13
N GLN A 90 -3.08 9.41 24.00
CA GLN A 90 -1.63 9.65 24.02
C GLN A 90 -0.89 8.68 23.10
N TRP A 91 -1.00 8.91 21.80
CA TRP A 91 -0.28 8.14 20.78
C TRP A 91 1.24 8.28 20.92
N LYS A 92 1.97 7.17 21.00
CA LYS A 92 3.43 7.13 21.11
C LYS A 92 4.06 6.39 19.94
N LYS A 93 3.79 5.08 19.83
CA LYS A 93 4.33 4.19 18.79
C LYS A 93 3.43 4.12 17.57
N PHE A 94 2.12 4.16 17.75
CA PHE A 94 1.15 4.12 16.65
C PHE A 94 1.08 5.47 15.96
N THR A 95 1.96 5.68 14.98
CA THR A 95 2.09 6.94 14.23
C THR A 95 1.26 6.95 12.94
N ASP A 96 0.85 5.78 12.45
CA ASP A 96 0.21 5.60 11.16
C ASP A 96 -1.14 4.88 11.31
N ASN A 97 -2.14 5.60 11.83
CA ASN A 97 -3.47 5.06 12.10
C ASN A 97 -4.46 5.45 10.99
N PHE A 98 -5.49 4.61 10.78
CA PHE A 98 -6.51 4.83 9.77
C PHE A 98 -7.90 4.62 10.36
N LEU A 99 -8.84 5.51 10.05
CA LEU A 99 -10.25 5.31 10.38
C LEU A 99 -10.87 4.34 9.37
N PHE A 100 -11.55 3.31 9.85
CA PHE A 100 -12.27 2.37 8.99
C PHE A 100 -13.52 3.03 8.38
N VAL A 101 -13.61 3.02 7.05
CA VAL A 101 -14.72 3.60 6.28
C VAL A 101 -15.18 2.63 5.22
N ARG A 102 -16.45 2.23 5.26
CA ARG A 102 -17.06 1.43 4.19
C ARG A 102 -17.54 2.30 3.04
N GLY A 103 -17.32 1.86 1.81
CA GLY A 103 -17.84 2.47 0.59
C GLY A 103 -19.29 2.09 0.30
N ALA A 104 -20.13 2.07 1.33
CA ALA A 104 -21.52 1.65 1.25
C ALA A 104 -22.40 2.49 2.17
N SER A 105 -23.71 2.31 2.06
CA SER A 105 -24.72 2.80 2.99
C SER A 105 -25.98 1.94 2.85
N ILE A 106 -26.73 1.76 3.91
CA ILE A 106 -28.04 1.06 3.90
C ILE A 106 -29.10 1.84 3.11
N SER A 107 -28.85 3.09 2.76
CA SER A 107 -29.74 3.93 1.95
C SER A 107 -29.23 4.11 0.51
N GLY A 108 -28.15 3.43 0.13
CA GLY A 108 -27.50 3.58 -1.16
C GLY A 108 -26.56 4.78 -1.24
N ALA A 109 -25.95 4.99 -2.39
CA ALA A 109 -24.94 6.04 -2.60
C ALA A 109 -25.50 7.35 -3.19
N HIS A 110 -26.75 7.39 -3.57
CA HIS A 110 -27.47 8.60 -4.05
C HIS A 110 -26.74 9.32 -5.20
N TRP A 111 -26.16 8.60 -6.15
CA TRP A 111 -25.30 9.17 -7.19
C TRP A 111 -25.89 10.37 -7.93
N LEU A 112 -27.20 10.35 -8.21
CA LEU A 112 -27.92 11.40 -8.97
C LEU A 112 -28.49 12.50 -8.07
N ASP A 113 -28.52 12.33 -6.74
CA ASP A 113 -29.17 13.26 -5.82
C ASP A 113 -28.16 14.25 -5.20
N ASP A 114 -28.19 15.49 -5.70
CA ASP A 114 -27.33 16.57 -5.19
C ASP A 114 -27.64 16.92 -3.72
N ASN A 115 -28.90 16.81 -3.28
CA ASN A 115 -29.29 17.16 -1.90
C ASN A 115 -28.70 16.16 -0.88
N SER A 116 -28.78 14.87 -1.17
CA SER A 116 -28.13 13.86 -0.36
C SER A 116 -26.60 14.06 -0.32
N TRP A 117 -26.00 14.42 -1.46
CA TRP A 117 -24.55 14.67 -1.50
C TRP A 117 -24.11 15.92 -0.76
N VAL A 118 -24.96 16.92 -0.59
CA VAL A 118 -24.66 18.04 0.33
C VAL A 118 -24.48 17.51 1.74
N LYS A 119 -25.37 16.62 2.23
CA LYS A 119 -25.29 16.02 3.56
C LYS A 119 -24.05 15.10 3.69
N ILE A 120 -23.80 14.24 2.70
CA ILE A 120 -22.63 13.36 2.65
C ILE A 120 -21.33 14.18 2.75
N VAL A 121 -21.20 15.24 1.96
CA VAL A 121 -20.03 16.13 1.99
C VAL A 121 -19.86 16.80 3.35
N GLN A 122 -20.96 17.24 4.00
CA GLN A 122 -20.92 17.80 5.34
C GLN A 122 -20.41 16.76 6.38
N ASN A 123 -20.88 15.53 6.30
CA ASN A 123 -20.42 14.45 7.17
C ASN A 123 -18.94 14.11 6.94
N LEU A 124 -18.52 13.99 5.68
CA LEU A 124 -17.10 13.76 5.33
C LEU A 124 -16.18 14.88 5.83
N LYS A 125 -16.62 16.14 5.82
CA LYS A 125 -15.87 17.24 6.43
C LYS A 125 -15.76 17.11 7.95
N LYS A 126 -16.80 16.59 8.64
CA LYS A 126 -16.71 16.27 10.08
C LYS A 126 -15.70 15.14 10.33
N VAL A 127 -15.73 14.08 9.50
CA VAL A 127 -14.72 13.01 9.54
C VAL A 127 -13.32 13.58 9.34
N SER A 128 -13.12 14.44 8.34
CA SER A 128 -11.84 15.13 8.10
C SER A 128 -11.35 15.89 9.32
N LYS A 129 -12.26 16.56 10.06
CA LYS A 129 -11.92 17.25 11.30
C LYS A 129 -11.51 16.30 12.41
N VAL A 130 -12.21 15.16 12.55
CA VAL A 130 -11.84 14.11 13.50
C VAL A 130 -10.46 13.55 13.19
N LEU A 131 -10.17 13.26 11.93
CA LEU A 131 -8.86 12.76 11.49
C LEU A 131 -7.72 13.73 11.82
N ALA A 132 -7.94 15.03 11.66
CA ALA A 132 -6.94 16.04 11.96
C ALA A 132 -6.53 16.06 13.43
N VAL A 133 -7.47 15.83 14.37
CA VAL A 133 -7.17 15.83 15.81
C VAL A 133 -6.69 14.49 16.35
N SER A 134 -7.10 13.38 15.72
CA SER A 134 -6.68 12.04 16.12
C SER A 134 -5.24 11.71 15.70
N LYS A 135 -4.59 12.57 14.94
CA LYS A 135 -3.29 12.31 14.29
C LYS A 135 -3.32 11.06 13.39
N ALA A 136 -4.52 10.64 12.94
CA ALA A 136 -4.63 9.58 11.96
C ALA A 136 -4.06 10.04 10.61
N GLU A 137 -3.41 9.12 9.89
CA GLU A 137 -2.90 9.39 8.55
C GLU A 137 -4.03 9.56 7.53
N GLY A 138 -5.17 8.90 7.77
CA GLY A 138 -6.31 8.96 6.87
C GLY A 138 -7.37 7.92 7.16
N ILE A 139 -7.93 7.35 6.09
CA ILE A 139 -8.95 6.32 6.16
C ILE A 139 -8.48 5.00 5.54
N GLY A 140 -8.87 3.88 6.16
CA GLY A 140 -8.90 2.56 5.55
C GLY A 140 -10.24 2.40 4.84
N PHE A 141 -10.24 2.47 3.51
CA PHE A 141 -11.45 2.48 2.70
C PHE A 141 -11.73 1.11 2.12
N ASP A 142 -12.86 0.54 2.54
CA ASP A 142 -13.38 -0.73 2.05
C ASP A 142 -14.55 -0.47 1.09
N PRO A 143 -14.38 -0.64 -0.22
CA PRO A 143 -15.44 -0.42 -1.18
C PRO A 143 -16.44 -1.58 -1.26
N GLU A 144 -16.25 -2.69 -0.53
CA GLU A 144 -17.14 -3.83 -0.61
C GLU A 144 -18.54 -3.55 -0.03
N TYR A 145 -19.53 -4.23 -0.60
CA TYR A 145 -20.90 -4.11 -0.19
C TYR A 145 -21.37 -5.39 0.51
N TYR A 146 -21.72 -5.28 1.77
CA TYR A 146 -22.03 -6.42 2.65
C TYR A 146 -23.50 -6.57 3.02
N TYR A 147 -24.41 -5.74 2.47
CA TYR A 147 -25.81 -5.82 2.80
C TYR A 147 -26.57 -6.79 1.88
N PRO A 148 -27.67 -7.43 2.37
CA PRO A 148 -28.42 -8.42 1.58
C PRO A 148 -29.09 -7.81 0.34
N ASP A 149 -29.56 -6.57 0.42
CA ASP A 149 -30.24 -5.89 -0.68
C ASP A 149 -29.26 -5.35 -1.72
N SER A 150 -29.04 -6.12 -2.77
CA SER A 150 -28.12 -5.73 -3.86
C SER A 150 -28.55 -4.47 -4.60
N THR A 151 -29.81 -4.01 -4.48
CA THR A 151 -30.27 -2.77 -5.14
C THR A 151 -29.64 -1.52 -4.53
N LEU A 152 -29.14 -1.63 -3.32
CA LEU A 152 -28.42 -0.57 -2.60
C LEU A 152 -26.91 -0.61 -2.81
N ASN A 153 -26.40 -1.63 -3.55
CA ASN A 153 -24.99 -1.71 -3.86
C ASN A 153 -24.55 -0.52 -4.76
N PRO A 154 -23.67 0.35 -4.29
CA PRO A 154 -23.33 1.58 -4.99
C PRO A 154 -22.60 1.35 -6.31
N TRP A 155 -22.02 0.18 -6.49
CA TRP A 155 -21.11 -0.09 -7.60
C TRP A 155 -21.77 -0.80 -8.79
N ILE A 156 -22.97 -1.38 -8.59
CA ILE A 156 -23.70 -2.05 -9.66
C ILE A 156 -24.37 -1.02 -10.57
N TYR A 157 -24.23 -1.19 -11.89
CA TYR A 157 -24.99 -0.44 -12.86
C TYR A 157 -26.16 -1.27 -13.40
N ARG A 158 -27.36 -0.70 -13.33
CA ARG A 158 -28.55 -1.15 -14.05
C ARG A 158 -29.33 0.08 -14.51
N ALA A 159 -29.59 0.22 -15.80
CA ALA A 159 -30.24 1.41 -16.36
C ALA A 159 -31.56 1.75 -15.66
N SER A 160 -32.38 0.73 -15.34
CA SER A 160 -33.67 0.89 -14.64
C SER A 160 -33.54 1.50 -13.23
N TRP A 161 -32.39 1.40 -12.57
CA TRP A 161 -32.13 2.03 -11.26
C TRP A 161 -31.75 3.50 -11.38
N TYR A 162 -31.38 3.94 -12.58
CA TYR A 162 -30.85 5.28 -12.86
C TYR A 162 -31.67 6.02 -13.92
N ASN A 163 -32.99 5.92 -13.89
CA ASN A 163 -33.92 6.60 -14.83
C ASN A 163 -33.56 6.32 -16.31
N ASN A 164 -33.10 5.11 -16.61
CA ASN A 164 -32.63 4.66 -17.93
C ASN A 164 -31.47 5.48 -18.51
N LEU A 165 -30.70 6.18 -17.67
CA LEU A 165 -29.45 6.78 -18.08
C LEU A 165 -28.45 5.71 -18.50
N SER A 166 -27.66 6.00 -19.51
CA SER A 166 -26.57 5.11 -19.96
C SER A 166 -25.49 4.94 -18.89
N TYR A 167 -24.72 3.86 -18.98
CA TYR A 167 -23.58 3.59 -18.11
C TYR A 167 -22.61 4.78 -18.01
N GLN A 168 -22.33 5.44 -19.15
CA GLN A 168 -21.44 6.60 -19.20
C GLN A 168 -22.06 7.85 -18.54
N GLU A 169 -23.37 8.01 -18.64
CA GLU A 169 -24.07 9.12 -17.99
C GLU A 169 -24.06 8.98 -16.48
N VAL A 170 -24.41 7.79 -15.95
CA VAL A 170 -24.30 7.51 -14.53
C VAL A 170 -22.84 7.65 -14.07
N GLY A 171 -21.89 7.16 -14.87
CA GLY A 171 -20.46 7.29 -14.60
C GLY A 171 -20.00 8.74 -14.39
N ARG A 172 -20.56 9.71 -15.15
CA ARG A 172 -20.25 11.13 -14.93
C ARG A 172 -20.69 11.64 -13.55
N TYR A 173 -21.86 11.21 -13.07
CA TYR A 173 -22.30 11.53 -11.71
C TYR A 173 -21.38 10.87 -10.66
N VAL A 174 -21.11 9.58 -10.79
CA VAL A 174 -20.23 8.85 -9.86
C VAL A 174 -18.85 9.50 -9.78
N LYS A 175 -18.29 9.91 -10.91
CA LYS A 175 -17.02 10.65 -10.97
C LYS A 175 -17.10 11.99 -10.25
N LYS A 176 -18.18 12.78 -10.45
CA LYS A 176 -18.42 14.01 -9.68
C LYS A 176 -18.38 13.72 -8.18
N ARG A 177 -19.00 12.61 -7.73
CA ARG A 177 -19.06 12.21 -6.31
C ARG A 177 -17.72 11.78 -5.77
N GLY A 178 -16.95 11.00 -6.52
CA GLY A 178 -15.57 10.64 -6.13
C GLY A 178 -14.68 11.86 -5.91
N LYS A 179 -14.85 12.89 -6.75
CA LYS A 179 -14.16 14.18 -6.59
C LYS A 179 -14.61 14.91 -5.31
N GLN A 180 -15.92 14.98 -5.06
CA GLN A 180 -16.47 15.59 -3.84
C GLN A 180 -16.03 14.85 -2.57
N PHE A 181 -15.98 13.52 -2.61
CA PHE A 181 -15.54 12.66 -1.51
C PHE A 181 -14.12 13.04 -1.05
N ILE A 182 -13.15 12.96 -1.95
CA ILE A 182 -11.75 13.23 -1.57
C ILE A 182 -11.55 14.71 -1.18
N GLN A 183 -12.20 15.65 -1.87
CA GLN A 183 -12.11 17.07 -1.54
C GLN A 183 -12.69 17.40 -0.16
N ALA A 184 -13.80 16.76 0.24
CA ALA A 184 -14.37 16.92 1.57
C ALA A 184 -13.41 16.40 2.66
N LEU A 185 -12.80 15.26 2.44
CA LEU A 185 -11.81 14.67 3.34
C LEU A 185 -10.54 15.52 3.46
N GLN A 186 -10.12 16.20 2.40
CA GLN A 186 -8.96 17.09 2.39
C GLN A 186 -9.20 18.44 3.12
N THR A 187 -10.44 18.76 3.51
CA THR A 187 -10.80 20.08 4.06
C THR A 187 -10.00 20.42 5.34
N ASN A 188 -9.88 19.49 6.27
CA ASN A 188 -9.14 19.68 7.53
C ASN A 188 -7.88 18.79 7.60
N LYS A 189 -7.74 17.83 6.68
CA LYS A 189 -6.61 16.90 6.56
C LYS A 189 -6.09 16.91 5.11
N PRO A 190 -5.42 17.99 4.67
CA PRO A 190 -5.00 18.13 3.27
C PRO A 190 -4.00 17.07 2.82
N ASP A 191 -3.26 16.46 3.73
CA ASP A 191 -2.30 15.39 3.54
C ASP A 191 -2.89 13.99 3.75
N ILE A 192 -4.23 13.86 3.70
CA ILE A 192 -4.94 12.61 3.97
C ILE A 192 -4.45 11.47 3.07
N LYS A 193 -4.32 10.28 3.64
CA LYS A 193 -4.09 9.03 2.91
C LYS A 193 -5.38 8.21 2.84
N ILE A 194 -5.69 7.72 1.65
CA ILE A 194 -6.81 6.81 1.41
C ILE A 194 -6.23 5.44 1.13
N LEU A 195 -6.16 4.58 2.14
CA LEU A 195 -5.77 3.19 2.00
C LEU A 195 -7.00 2.40 1.52
N CYS A 196 -7.16 2.24 0.21
CA CYS A 196 -8.22 1.41 -0.35
C CYS A 196 -7.80 -0.06 -0.24
N PHE A 197 -8.50 -0.88 0.52
CA PHE A 197 -8.17 -2.31 0.63
C PHE A 197 -8.25 -2.97 -0.74
N TRP A 198 -9.33 -2.72 -1.49
CA TRP A 198 -9.44 -2.98 -2.92
C TRP A 198 -9.44 -1.67 -3.71
N LEU A 199 -8.59 -1.55 -4.72
CA LEU A 199 -8.71 -0.44 -5.66
C LEU A 199 -9.43 -0.91 -6.94
N LEU A 200 -8.72 -1.39 -7.95
CA LEU A 200 -9.36 -1.85 -9.20
C LEU A 200 -9.15 -3.35 -9.48
N GLY A 201 -8.49 -4.07 -8.58
CA GLY A 201 -8.20 -5.48 -8.76
C GLY A 201 -9.45 -6.36 -8.90
N LEU A 202 -10.51 -6.03 -8.17
CA LEU A 202 -11.77 -6.80 -8.22
C LEU A 202 -12.45 -6.67 -9.59
N ILE A 203 -12.47 -5.47 -10.16
CA ILE A 203 -12.97 -5.25 -11.53
C ILE A 203 -12.15 -6.00 -12.55
N GLU A 204 -10.84 -5.97 -12.41
CA GLU A 204 -9.96 -6.69 -13.30
C GLU A 204 -10.31 -8.19 -13.32
N MET A 205 -10.50 -8.80 -12.15
CA MET A 205 -10.90 -10.18 -12.03
C MET A 205 -12.27 -10.44 -12.68
N GLN A 206 -13.28 -9.64 -12.36
CA GLN A 206 -14.64 -9.83 -12.87
C GLN A 206 -14.77 -9.57 -14.36
N SER A 207 -14.01 -8.61 -14.92
CA SER A 207 -14.06 -8.26 -16.34
C SER A 207 -13.41 -9.29 -17.27
N GLN A 208 -12.80 -10.32 -16.73
CA GLN A 208 -12.29 -11.44 -17.54
C GLN A 208 -13.42 -12.30 -18.14
N SER A 209 -14.60 -12.29 -17.49
CA SER A 209 -15.75 -13.12 -17.90
C SER A 209 -16.95 -12.32 -18.40
N GLN A 210 -16.97 -11.00 -18.22
CA GLN A 210 -18.12 -10.17 -18.58
C GLN A 210 -17.70 -8.72 -18.85
N PRO A 211 -18.52 -7.91 -19.58
CA PRO A 211 -18.26 -6.49 -19.76
C PRO A 211 -18.18 -5.75 -18.42
N VAL A 212 -17.33 -4.72 -18.32
CA VAL A 212 -17.17 -3.92 -17.09
C VAL A 212 -18.49 -3.36 -16.58
N SER A 213 -19.38 -2.93 -17.47
CA SER A 213 -20.71 -2.39 -17.12
C SER A 213 -21.65 -3.40 -16.46
N GLU A 214 -21.34 -4.69 -16.54
CA GLU A 214 -22.14 -5.80 -15.98
C GLU A 214 -21.50 -6.38 -14.70
N THR A 215 -20.32 -5.93 -14.32
CA THR A 215 -19.65 -6.38 -13.10
C THR A 215 -20.31 -5.84 -11.84
N GLY A 216 -20.08 -6.50 -10.72
CA GLY A 216 -20.55 -6.03 -9.40
C GLY A 216 -19.91 -4.71 -8.95
N MET A 217 -18.84 -4.29 -9.62
CA MET A 217 -18.07 -3.08 -9.33
C MET A 217 -18.06 -2.08 -10.52
N ALA A 218 -19.03 -2.18 -11.41
CA ALA A 218 -19.09 -1.45 -12.67
C ALA A 218 -18.86 0.06 -12.54
N LEU A 219 -19.43 0.70 -11.53
CA LEU A 219 -19.35 2.15 -11.31
C LEU A 219 -18.10 2.60 -10.53
N TYR A 220 -17.39 1.70 -9.90
CA TYR A 220 -16.26 2.04 -9.03
C TYR A 220 -15.10 2.72 -9.77
N PRO A 221 -14.73 2.36 -11.02
CA PRO A 221 -13.69 3.08 -11.77
C PRO A 221 -13.97 4.57 -11.90
N PHE A 222 -15.22 4.96 -12.14
CA PHE A 222 -15.59 6.38 -12.22
C PHE A 222 -15.40 7.11 -10.89
N PHE A 223 -15.69 6.42 -9.77
CA PHE A 223 -15.43 6.99 -8.45
C PHE A 223 -13.93 7.19 -8.21
N VAL A 224 -13.11 6.22 -8.58
CA VAL A 224 -11.64 6.33 -8.53
C VAL A 224 -11.13 7.46 -9.42
N GLU A 225 -11.67 7.60 -10.66
CA GLU A 225 -11.36 8.75 -11.53
C GLU A 225 -11.66 10.09 -10.84
N GLY A 226 -12.81 10.17 -10.16
CA GLY A 226 -13.19 11.34 -9.39
C GLY A 226 -12.21 11.66 -8.26
N MET A 227 -11.81 10.64 -7.50
CA MET A 227 -10.78 10.80 -6.48
C MET A 227 -9.46 11.31 -7.07
N LEU A 228 -8.99 10.73 -8.17
CA LEU A 228 -7.77 11.17 -8.87
C LEU A 228 -7.86 12.62 -9.38
N GLU A 229 -9.03 13.07 -9.84
CA GLU A 229 -9.24 14.46 -10.24
C GLU A 229 -9.26 15.44 -9.06
N GLY A 230 -9.89 15.03 -7.95
CA GLY A 230 -10.03 15.83 -6.75
C GLY A 230 -8.81 15.83 -5.83
N GLN A 231 -7.89 14.89 -6.04
CA GLN A 231 -6.68 14.74 -5.24
C GLN A 231 -5.77 15.96 -5.36
N ASN A 232 -5.39 16.55 -4.23
CA ASN A 232 -4.38 17.60 -4.16
C ASN A 232 -2.95 17.02 -4.18
N LYS A 233 -1.93 17.88 -4.06
CA LYS A 233 -0.52 17.47 -4.14
C LYS A 233 0.00 16.79 -2.85
N LEU A 234 -0.72 16.90 -1.73
CA LEU A 234 -0.31 16.41 -0.42
C LEU A 234 -0.96 15.07 -0.09
N SER A 235 -2.19 14.85 -0.55
CA SER A 235 -2.92 13.62 -0.27
C SER A 235 -2.43 12.44 -1.10
N GLU A 236 -2.67 11.23 -0.63
CA GLU A 236 -2.21 9.99 -1.25
C GLU A 236 -3.36 8.98 -1.37
N ILE A 237 -3.49 8.37 -2.53
CA ILE A 237 -4.33 7.20 -2.74
C ILE A 237 -3.41 5.99 -2.77
N ILE A 238 -3.76 4.95 -2.01
CA ILE A 238 -2.96 3.75 -1.81
C ILE A 238 -3.80 2.54 -2.19
N ASP A 239 -3.32 1.72 -3.10
CA ASP A 239 -3.88 0.40 -3.38
C ASP A 239 -3.40 -0.57 -2.31
N GLY A 240 -4.32 -1.06 -1.48
CA GLY A 240 -4.04 -2.01 -0.40
C GLY A 240 -3.68 -3.39 -0.89
N ASN A 241 -3.99 -3.71 -2.16
CA ASN A 241 -3.72 -4.99 -2.80
C ASN A 241 -4.16 -6.19 -1.94
N GLU A 242 -5.41 -6.22 -1.54
CA GLU A 242 -5.96 -7.31 -0.72
C GLU A 242 -5.78 -8.70 -1.36
N PHE A 243 -5.61 -8.79 -2.70
CA PHE A 243 -5.21 -10.03 -3.38
C PHE A 243 -3.93 -10.66 -2.80
N SER A 244 -3.09 -9.87 -2.12
CA SER A 244 -1.90 -10.41 -1.46
C SER A 244 -2.21 -11.37 -0.30
N TYR A 245 -3.46 -11.47 0.16
CA TYR A 245 -3.92 -12.55 1.04
C TYR A 245 -3.60 -13.95 0.48
N GLY A 246 -3.74 -14.11 -0.83
CA GLY A 246 -3.46 -15.37 -1.52
C GLY A 246 -1.98 -15.62 -1.84
N TYR A 247 -1.08 -14.66 -1.60
CA TYR A 247 0.32 -14.81 -1.96
C TYR A 247 1.04 -15.71 -0.94
N GLN A 248 1.54 -16.83 -1.43
CA GLN A 248 2.25 -17.82 -0.61
C GLN A 248 3.76 -17.84 -0.91
N ASN A 249 4.22 -16.99 -1.82
CA ASN A 249 5.60 -16.88 -2.23
C ASN A 249 5.94 -15.45 -2.70
N PRO A 250 7.23 -15.09 -2.79
CA PRO A 250 7.67 -13.75 -3.16
C PRO A 250 7.23 -13.25 -4.54
N ILE A 251 6.94 -14.13 -5.51
CA ILE A 251 6.65 -13.73 -6.90
C ILE A 251 5.38 -12.87 -6.95
N GLY A 252 4.32 -13.28 -6.25
CA GLY A 252 3.07 -12.51 -6.19
C GLY A 252 3.31 -11.08 -5.71
N PHE A 253 4.08 -10.92 -4.64
CA PHE A 253 4.42 -9.59 -4.11
C PHE A 253 5.26 -8.77 -5.09
N ILE A 254 6.22 -9.39 -5.79
CA ILE A 254 7.12 -8.71 -6.74
C ILE A 254 6.36 -8.20 -7.96
N GLU A 255 5.50 -9.02 -8.53
CA GLU A 255 4.76 -8.70 -9.74
C GLU A 255 3.55 -7.80 -9.51
N ALA A 256 3.01 -7.79 -8.28
CA ALA A 256 1.78 -7.11 -7.92
C ALA A 256 1.71 -5.64 -8.35
N GLY A 257 2.77 -4.87 -8.11
CA GLY A 257 2.74 -3.43 -8.40
C GLY A 257 2.67 -3.12 -9.89
N ASN A 258 3.37 -3.90 -10.72
CA ASN A 258 3.26 -3.74 -12.16
C ASN A 258 1.87 -4.17 -12.64
N TYR A 259 1.42 -5.35 -12.19
CA TYR A 259 0.14 -5.92 -12.54
C TYR A 259 -1.02 -5.00 -12.14
N ARG A 260 -1.07 -4.52 -10.88
CA ARG A 260 -2.14 -3.62 -10.41
C ARG A 260 -2.16 -2.29 -11.15
N ARG A 261 -1.01 -1.67 -11.37
CA ARG A 261 -0.93 -0.37 -12.05
C ARG A 261 -1.21 -0.45 -13.54
N GLU A 262 -0.66 -1.42 -14.25
CA GLU A 262 -0.87 -1.54 -15.70
C GLU A 262 -2.28 -2.05 -16.01
N ASN A 263 -2.74 -3.10 -15.33
CA ASN A 263 -4.08 -3.64 -15.59
C ASN A 263 -5.18 -2.71 -15.06
N GLY A 264 -5.04 -2.18 -13.84
CA GLY A 264 -5.99 -1.22 -13.29
C GLY A 264 -6.12 0.03 -14.14
N SER A 265 -5.03 0.49 -14.77
CA SER A 265 -5.06 1.69 -15.62
C SER A 265 -5.96 1.56 -16.84
N LYS A 266 -6.26 0.33 -17.32
CA LYS A 266 -7.16 0.08 -18.45
C LYS A 266 -8.61 0.50 -18.17
N PHE A 267 -9.00 0.54 -16.89
CA PHE A 267 -10.34 0.94 -16.45
C PHE A 267 -10.45 2.45 -16.16
N ILE A 268 -9.37 3.20 -16.32
CA ILE A 268 -9.27 4.63 -16.04
C ILE A 268 -9.16 5.39 -17.37
N LYS A 269 -9.87 6.51 -17.47
CA LYS A 269 -9.79 7.41 -18.63
C LYS A 269 -8.33 7.73 -18.95
N GLU A 270 -7.95 7.69 -20.22
CA GLU A 270 -6.58 7.86 -20.71
C GLU A 270 -5.87 9.07 -20.09
N SER A 271 -6.55 10.22 -20.02
CA SER A 271 -5.98 11.45 -19.43
C SER A 271 -5.61 11.33 -17.93
N LEU A 272 -6.17 10.35 -17.21
CA LEU A 272 -5.92 10.11 -15.79
C LEU A 272 -4.97 8.93 -15.54
N GLN A 273 -4.69 8.08 -16.52
CA GLN A 273 -3.80 6.95 -16.38
C GLN A 273 -2.40 7.33 -15.84
N PRO A 274 -1.77 8.45 -16.24
CA PRO A 274 -0.49 8.85 -15.65
C PRO A 274 -0.57 9.15 -14.15
N LYS A 275 -1.72 9.63 -13.66
CA LYS A 275 -1.96 9.81 -12.22
C LYS A 275 -2.18 8.46 -11.54
N PHE A 276 -3.01 7.60 -12.12
CA PHE A 276 -3.29 6.27 -11.60
C PHE A 276 -2.01 5.42 -11.45
N LYS A 277 -1.14 5.44 -12.43
CA LYS A 277 0.16 4.72 -12.38
C LYS A 277 1.10 5.20 -11.26
N LYS A 278 0.80 6.34 -10.63
CA LYS A 278 1.53 6.86 -9.47
C LYS A 278 0.89 6.49 -8.13
N VAL A 279 -0.28 5.86 -8.14
CA VAL A 279 -0.92 5.35 -6.92
C VAL A 279 0.07 4.46 -6.17
N SER A 280 0.19 4.70 -4.87
CA SER A 280 1.07 3.90 -4.01
C SER A 280 0.52 2.48 -3.84
N LEU A 281 1.40 1.53 -3.61
CA LEU A 281 1.07 0.15 -3.34
C LEU A 281 1.36 -0.19 -1.88
N ALA A 282 0.36 -0.71 -1.17
CA ALA A 282 0.52 -1.48 0.05
C ALA A 282 0.45 -2.98 -0.26
N GLN A 283 0.80 -3.81 0.70
CA GLN A 283 0.70 -5.27 0.62
C GLN A 283 0.03 -5.79 1.88
N ALA A 284 -0.85 -6.76 1.74
CA ALA A 284 -1.53 -7.41 2.85
C ALA A 284 -0.86 -8.73 3.24
N ILE A 285 -0.94 -9.06 4.51
CA ILE A 285 -0.60 -10.39 5.05
C ILE A 285 -1.83 -10.93 5.75
N PHE A 286 -2.44 -11.97 5.19
CA PHE A 286 -3.55 -12.65 5.84
C PHE A 286 -3.01 -13.63 6.89
N PHE A 287 -2.98 -13.16 8.13
CA PHE A 287 -2.30 -13.85 9.23
C PHE A 287 -2.97 -15.17 9.60
N ASP A 288 -4.30 -15.21 9.61
CA ASP A 288 -5.07 -16.41 9.93
C ASP A 288 -4.83 -17.57 8.99
N LEU A 289 -4.45 -17.31 7.73
CA LEU A 289 -4.18 -18.35 6.74
C LEU A 289 -3.21 -19.43 7.24
N ILE A 290 -2.31 -19.05 8.14
CA ILE A 290 -1.26 -19.93 8.68
C ILE A 290 -1.38 -20.11 10.20
N TYR A 291 -1.87 -19.10 10.93
CA TYR A 291 -1.81 -19.08 12.39
C TYR A 291 -3.13 -19.36 13.07
N ALA A 292 -4.28 -19.18 12.41
CA ALA A 292 -5.56 -19.51 13.03
C ALA A 292 -5.71 -21.01 13.26
N LYS A 293 -6.20 -21.36 14.44
CA LYS A 293 -6.58 -22.73 14.81
C LYS A 293 -8.02 -22.96 14.40
N SER A 294 -8.27 -23.09 13.11
CA SER A 294 -9.60 -23.35 12.55
C SER A 294 -9.47 -24.40 11.45
N PRO A 295 -10.40 -25.36 11.32
CA PRO A 295 -10.37 -26.35 10.24
C PRO A 295 -10.28 -25.75 8.85
N GLU A 296 -10.83 -24.55 8.68
CA GLU A 296 -10.80 -23.80 7.42
C GLU A 296 -9.38 -23.34 7.03
N TYR A 297 -8.55 -22.95 8.03
CA TYR A 297 -7.21 -22.43 7.82
C TYR A 297 -6.10 -23.38 8.25
N GLU A 298 -6.43 -24.41 9.05
CA GLU A 298 -5.43 -25.33 9.56
C GLU A 298 -4.88 -26.25 8.48
N LYS A 299 -3.66 -26.00 8.05
CA LYS A 299 -2.96 -26.77 7.02
C LYS A 299 -1.96 -27.80 7.59
N GLY A 300 -2.00 -28.07 8.88
CA GLY A 300 -1.09 -29.02 9.53
C GLY A 300 0.39 -28.60 9.50
N PHE A 301 0.69 -27.32 9.28
CA PHE A 301 2.07 -26.84 9.27
C PHE A 301 2.69 -26.84 10.67
N ASP A 302 3.93 -27.32 10.76
CA ASP A 302 4.70 -27.21 11.99
C ASP A 302 5.10 -25.76 12.29
N LYS A 303 5.55 -25.51 13.51
CA LYS A 303 5.96 -24.17 13.97
C LYS A 303 7.03 -23.56 13.07
N GLN A 304 8.04 -24.33 12.68
CA GLN A 304 9.14 -23.85 11.85
C GLN A 304 8.66 -23.42 10.46
N THR A 305 7.74 -24.16 9.86
CA THR A 305 7.14 -23.84 8.58
C THR A 305 6.31 -22.55 8.65
N LYS A 306 5.50 -22.39 9.72
CA LYS A 306 4.72 -21.16 9.96
C LYS A 306 5.61 -19.93 10.13
N GLU A 307 6.67 -20.03 10.94
CA GLU A 307 7.61 -18.93 11.18
C GLU A 307 8.38 -18.56 9.91
N ARG A 308 8.79 -19.55 9.11
CA ARG A 308 9.44 -19.30 7.80
C ARG A 308 8.50 -18.61 6.83
N TRP A 309 7.27 -19.10 6.70
CA TRP A 309 6.26 -18.48 5.84
C TRP A 309 6.05 -17.00 6.19
N LEU A 310 5.87 -16.69 7.48
CA LEU A 310 5.68 -15.33 7.95
C LEU A 310 6.89 -14.45 7.62
N ARG A 311 8.09 -14.93 7.89
CA ARG A 311 9.35 -14.21 7.63
C ARG A 311 9.50 -13.89 6.14
N ASP A 312 9.29 -14.88 5.27
CA ASP A 312 9.54 -14.76 3.83
C ASP A 312 8.49 -13.88 3.16
N ASN A 313 7.21 -14.06 3.51
CA ASN A 313 6.13 -13.24 2.95
C ASN A 313 6.21 -11.80 3.46
N LEU A 314 6.44 -11.60 4.76
CA LEU A 314 6.57 -10.26 5.33
C LEU A 314 7.79 -9.52 4.76
N TYR A 315 8.93 -10.20 4.60
CA TYR A 315 10.11 -9.64 3.95
C TYR A 315 9.80 -9.21 2.50
N SER A 316 9.13 -10.05 1.74
CA SER A 316 8.74 -9.79 0.36
C SER A 316 7.74 -8.63 0.25
N ALA A 317 6.74 -8.60 1.13
CA ALA A 317 5.78 -7.51 1.23
C ALA A 317 6.49 -6.17 1.50
N PHE A 318 7.41 -6.12 2.45
CA PHE A 318 8.18 -4.90 2.71
C PHE A 318 9.07 -4.46 1.55
N LYS A 319 9.68 -5.41 0.83
CA LYS A 319 10.55 -5.09 -0.32
C LYS A 319 9.77 -4.54 -1.51
N THR A 320 8.49 -4.84 -1.62
CA THR A 320 7.65 -4.52 -2.78
C THR A 320 6.65 -3.40 -2.54
N THR A 321 6.22 -3.17 -1.29
CA THR A 321 5.35 -2.05 -0.93
C THR A 321 6.06 -0.68 -1.06
N ASP A 322 5.31 0.39 -1.29
CA ASP A 322 5.86 1.75 -1.24
C ASP A 322 6.09 2.21 0.21
N LYS A 323 5.11 2.05 1.10
CA LYS A 323 5.26 2.35 2.53
C LYS A 323 4.65 1.29 3.43
N TYR A 324 3.41 0.88 3.20
CA TYR A 324 2.62 0.12 4.15
C TYR A 324 2.57 -1.36 3.84
N VAL A 325 2.74 -2.18 4.88
CA VAL A 325 2.28 -3.56 4.93
C VAL A 325 1.17 -3.61 5.98
N TRP A 326 0.03 -4.21 5.67
CA TRP A 326 -1.05 -4.36 6.63
C TRP A 326 -1.36 -5.83 6.89
N PHE A 327 -1.59 -6.14 8.16
CA PHE A 327 -1.98 -7.46 8.62
C PHE A 327 -3.49 -7.55 8.67
N TYR A 328 -4.04 -8.65 8.19
CA TYR A 328 -5.44 -8.97 8.30
C TYR A 328 -5.66 -10.25 9.09
N ASN A 329 -6.65 -10.26 9.97
CA ASN A 329 -7.08 -11.41 10.75
C ASN A 329 -8.58 -11.36 11.02
N GLU A 330 -9.21 -12.55 11.10
CA GLU A 330 -10.63 -12.73 11.38
C GLU A 330 -10.86 -13.50 12.68
N ARG A 331 -9.95 -14.41 13.02
CA ARG A 331 -10.07 -15.33 14.14
C ARG A 331 -9.13 -15.02 15.29
N ILE A 332 -7.96 -14.50 14.98
CA ILE A 332 -6.93 -14.18 15.97
C ILE A 332 -7.15 -12.74 16.44
N ASN A 333 -7.06 -12.54 17.76
CA ASN A 333 -7.18 -11.21 18.36
C ASN A 333 -5.84 -10.78 18.98
N TRP A 334 -5.22 -9.75 18.41
CA TRP A 334 -3.94 -9.22 18.87
C TRP A 334 -4.00 -8.59 20.26
N TRP A 335 -5.17 -8.05 20.60
CA TRP A 335 -5.36 -7.26 21.84
C TRP A 335 -5.67 -8.13 23.04
N LYS A 336 -6.02 -9.40 22.84
CA LYS A 336 -6.31 -10.39 23.89
C LYS A 336 -5.12 -11.28 24.27
N GLY A 337 -3.93 -11.03 23.67
CA GLY A 337 -2.75 -11.84 23.96
C GLY A 337 -2.78 -13.25 23.32
N GLU A 338 -3.55 -13.44 22.27
CA GLU A 338 -3.66 -14.72 21.56
C GLU A 338 -2.47 -15.02 20.65
N VAL A 339 -1.61 -14.03 20.41
CA VAL A 339 -0.44 -14.16 19.54
C VAL A 339 0.82 -14.46 20.37
N ASP A 340 1.52 -15.52 19.98
CA ASP A 340 2.79 -15.94 20.61
C ASP A 340 3.85 -14.82 20.47
N SER A 341 4.59 -14.57 21.55
CA SER A 341 5.67 -13.57 21.57
C SER A 341 6.76 -13.82 20.52
N GLY A 342 6.99 -15.08 20.13
CA GLY A 342 7.89 -15.44 19.04
C GLY A 342 7.44 -14.87 17.69
N VAL A 343 6.14 -14.83 17.42
CA VAL A 343 5.58 -14.22 16.22
C VAL A 343 5.84 -12.71 16.22
N ALA A 344 5.55 -12.03 17.32
CA ALA A 344 5.81 -10.58 17.46
C ALA A 344 7.30 -10.27 17.25
N LYS A 345 8.19 -11.15 17.74
CA LYS A 345 9.63 -11.04 17.53
C LYS A 345 10.00 -11.18 16.05
N ILE A 346 9.44 -12.14 15.32
CA ILE A 346 9.70 -12.32 13.89
C ILE A 346 9.32 -11.05 13.11
N ILE A 347 8.13 -10.50 13.38
CA ILE A 347 7.66 -9.27 12.72
C ILE A 347 8.64 -8.12 12.98
N THR A 348 9.06 -7.95 14.23
CA THR A 348 10.01 -6.91 14.62
C THR A 348 11.37 -7.09 13.96
N ASP A 349 11.89 -8.32 13.95
CA ASP A 349 13.20 -8.63 13.36
C ASP A 349 13.24 -8.39 11.87
N VAL A 350 12.19 -8.79 11.13
CA VAL A 350 12.08 -8.54 9.69
C VAL A 350 12.02 -7.05 9.41
N LYS A 351 11.19 -6.30 10.15
CA LYS A 351 11.08 -4.85 10.01
C LYS A 351 12.43 -4.15 10.27
N ASN A 352 13.12 -4.51 11.36
CA ASN A 352 14.42 -3.94 11.70
C ASN A 352 15.47 -4.25 10.63
N THR A 353 15.47 -5.47 10.08
CA THR A 353 16.35 -5.86 8.98
C THR A 353 16.11 -4.98 7.75
N ILE A 354 14.85 -4.74 7.38
CA ILE A 354 14.49 -3.88 6.25
C ILE A 354 14.96 -2.44 6.48
N ASN A 355 14.70 -1.88 7.66
CA ASN A 355 15.07 -0.52 8.00
C ASN A 355 16.61 -0.34 8.06
N ALA A 356 17.34 -1.31 8.62
CA ALA A 356 18.80 -1.31 8.63
C ALA A 356 19.38 -1.36 7.20
N GLN A 357 18.82 -2.19 6.32
CA GLN A 357 19.23 -2.26 4.92
C GLN A 357 18.98 -0.95 4.16
N GLN A 358 17.95 -0.20 4.53
CA GLN A 358 17.69 1.12 3.93
C GLN A 358 18.72 2.16 4.35
N ASN A 359 19.25 2.06 5.57
CA ASN A 359 20.20 3.00 6.15
C ASN A 359 21.66 2.71 5.78
N ASN A 360 22.05 1.43 5.62
CA ASN A 360 23.44 0.96 5.49
C ASN A 360 23.85 0.65 4.04
N ARG A 361 23.55 1.49 3.06
CA ARG A 361 23.96 1.23 1.67
C ARG A 361 25.41 1.52 1.41
N SER A 362 26.20 0.45 1.18
CA SER A 362 27.53 0.55 0.57
C SER A 362 27.45 1.06 -0.88
N ASN A 363 28.53 1.69 -1.37
CA ASN A 363 28.61 2.17 -2.76
C ASN A 363 28.63 1.03 -3.79
N GLN A 364 29.00 -0.17 -3.37
CA GLN A 364 28.98 -1.39 -4.17
C GLN A 364 28.40 -2.53 -3.34
N ILE A 365 27.41 -3.19 -3.90
CA ILE A 365 26.77 -4.36 -3.30
C ILE A 365 27.09 -5.54 -4.18
N ASN A 366 27.87 -6.48 -3.63
CA ASN A 366 28.06 -7.80 -4.20
C ASN A 366 27.15 -8.76 -3.43
N GLY A 367 26.23 -9.37 -4.13
CA GLY A 367 25.26 -10.27 -3.50
C GLY A 367 25.25 -11.64 -4.17
N ASN A 368 25.14 -12.66 -3.34
CA ASN A 368 24.61 -13.93 -3.82
C ASN A 368 23.09 -13.79 -3.85
N SER A 369 22.42 -14.34 -4.85
CA SER A 369 20.98 -14.39 -4.89
C SER A 369 20.45 -15.06 -3.60
N LEU A 370 19.48 -14.42 -2.94
CA LEU A 370 18.72 -15.11 -1.91
C LEU A 370 17.82 -16.11 -2.62
N LEU A 371 18.15 -17.39 -2.46
CA LEU A 371 17.55 -18.47 -3.21
C LEU A 371 16.26 -18.91 -2.55
N LEU A 372 15.16 -18.70 -3.24
CA LEU A 372 13.90 -19.30 -2.88
C LEU A 372 13.42 -20.15 -4.04
N ASN A 373 13.44 -21.47 -3.83
CA ASN A 373 12.83 -22.40 -4.79
C ASN A 373 11.32 -22.50 -4.50
N PHE A 374 10.53 -21.95 -5.38
CA PHE A 374 9.09 -21.78 -5.16
C PHE A 374 8.25 -23.03 -5.41
N LYS A 375 8.79 -24.07 -6.08
CA LYS A 375 8.05 -25.32 -6.26
C LYS A 375 7.83 -26.11 -4.96
N GLU A 376 8.69 -25.93 -3.94
CA GLU A 376 8.67 -26.77 -2.75
C GLU A 376 8.68 -26.00 -1.43
N ASN A 377 8.58 -24.65 -1.43
CA ASN A 377 8.70 -23.79 -0.23
C ASN A 377 9.94 -24.09 0.62
N LYS A 378 11.01 -24.60 0.03
CA LYS A 378 12.29 -24.87 0.71
C LYS A 378 13.36 -23.89 0.24
N PRO A 379 14.20 -23.37 1.16
CA PRO A 379 15.41 -22.70 0.74
C PRO A 379 16.29 -23.73 0.01
N ASP A 380 16.65 -23.43 -1.21
CA ASP A 380 17.52 -24.25 -2.02
C ASP A 380 18.88 -23.55 -2.17
N ASN A 381 19.98 -24.30 -2.17
CA ASN A 381 21.33 -23.78 -2.43
C ASN A 381 21.56 -23.47 -3.92
N TYR A 382 20.51 -23.41 -4.72
CA TYR A 382 20.58 -23.15 -6.13
C TYR A 382 20.87 -21.69 -6.43
N GLN A 383 22.05 -21.41 -6.94
CA GLN A 383 22.47 -20.09 -7.39
C GLN A 383 22.31 -20.02 -8.90
N GLY A 384 21.17 -19.53 -9.39
CA GLY A 384 20.93 -19.34 -10.83
C GLY A 384 21.78 -18.24 -11.45
N PHE A 385 22.21 -17.25 -10.66
CA PHE A 385 23.01 -16.12 -11.14
C PHE A 385 23.75 -15.41 -10.00
N TYR A 386 24.80 -14.65 -10.36
CA TYR A 386 25.43 -13.64 -9.51
C TYR A 386 25.06 -12.24 -10.01
N TYR A 387 25.07 -11.28 -9.12
CA TYR A 387 24.92 -9.89 -9.47
C TYR A 387 25.90 -8.98 -8.71
N SER A 388 26.22 -7.83 -9.32
CA SER A 388 26.85 -6.71 -8.65
C SER A 388 26.11 -5.42 -9.04
N TYR A 389 25.87 -4.55 -8.06
CA TYR A 389 25.26 -3.25 -8.28
C TYR A 389 26.19 -2.15 -7.84
N THR A 390 26.50 -1.23 -8.74
CA THR A 390 27.37 -0.07 -8.48
C THR A 390 26.53 1.20 -8.39
N LYS A 391 26.39 1.72 -7.20
CA LYS A 391 25.48 2.84 -6.87
C LYS A 391 25.88 4.14 -7.60
N ASN A 392 27.17 4.44 -7.71
CA ASN A 392 27.65 5.67 -8.33
C ASN A 392 27.34 5.74 -9.84
N THR A 393 27.50 4.64 -10.54
CA THR A 393 27.19 4.53 -11.98
C THR A 393 25.77 4.03 -12.25
N ASN A 394 25.04 3.65 -11.19
CA ASN A 394 23.70 3.04 -11.27
C ASN A 394 23.66 1.83 -12.22
N ALA A 395 24.72 1.05 -12.25
CA ALA A 395 24.90 -0.10 -13.12
C ALA A 395 24.67 -1.40 -12.35
N LEU A 396 23.82 -2.27 -12.90
CA LEU A 396 23.57 -3.62 -12.44
C LEU A 396 24.25 -4.59 -13.43
N ARG A 397 25.19 -5.40 -12.94
CA ARG A 397 25.83 -6.46 -13.72
C ARG A 397 25.30 -7.81 -13.24
N ILE A 398 24.95 -8.68 -14.16
CA ILE A 398 24.43 -10.03 -13.89
C ILE A 398 25.27 -11.05 -14.65
N LYS A 399 25.66 -12.11 -13.94
CA LYS A 399 26.33 -13.28 -14.50
C LYS A 399 25.44 -14.49 -14.23
N LEU A 400 24.96 -15.13 -15.29
CA LEU A 400 24.20 -16.35 -15.21
C LEU A 400 25.12 -17.54 -14.90
N LEU A 401 24.66 -18.42 -14.03
CA LEU A 401 25.32 -19.70 -13.70
C LEU A 401 24.55 -20.86 -14.31
N ASP A 402 23.24 -20.68 -14.48
CA ASP A 402 22.36 -21.68 -15.05
C ASP A 402 21.98 -21.29 -16.49
N LYS A 403 22.26 -22.19 -17.42
CA LYS A 403 21.95 -22.03 -18.84
C LYS A 403 20.43 -22.12 -19.12
N ASP A 404 19.66 -22.69 -18.19
CA ASP A 404 18.24 -22.84 -18.36
C ASP A 404 17.45 -21.54 -18.04
N ILE A 405 18.12 -20.49 -17.59
CA ILE A 405 17.47 -19.19 -17.36
C ILE A 405 17.07 -18.58 -18.70
N ILE A 406 15.75 -18.45 -18.89
CA ILE A 406 15.13 -17.90 -20.11
C ILE A 406 14.68 -16.46 -19.96
N SER A 407 14.61 -15.93 -18.75
CA SER A 407 14.32 -14.50 -18.55
C SER A 407 14.91 -13.94 -17.28
N ILE A 408 15.28 -12.65 -17.36
CA ILE A 408 15.66 -11.81 -16.21
C ILE A 408 14.76 -10.59 -16.18
N GLN A 409 14.10 -10.41 -15.07
CA GLN A 409 13.25 -9.26 -14.79
C GLN A 409 13.84 -8.46 -13.64
N VAL A 410 13.89 -7.15 -13.78
CA VAL A 410 14.35 -6.25 -12.70
C VAL A 410 13.22 -5.32 -12.30
N TYR A 411 12.96 -5.26 -11.02
CA TYR A 411 11.90 -4.44 -10.42
C TYR A 411 12.49 -3.37 -9.52
N ASN A 412 11.81 -2.24 -9.45
CA ASN A 412 11.99 -1.21 -8.42
C ASN A 412 10.76 -1.24 -7.49
N ASN A 413 10.91 -1.76 -6.28
CA ASN A 413 9.82 -2.30 -5.47
C ASN A 413 9.08 -3.39 -6.27
N SER A 414 7.80 -3.19 -6.57
CA SER A 414 7.00 -4.09 -7.42
C SER A 414 6.74 -3.54 -8.83
N ARG A 415 7.49 -2.51 -9.26
CA ARG A 415 7.37 -1.95 -10.62
C ARG A 415 8.46 -2.55 -11.51
N LEU A 416 8.05 -3.24 -12.57
CA LEU A 416 8.97 -3.76 -13.58
C LEU A 416 9.68 -2.60 -14.30
N ILE A 417 11.00 -2.58 -14.27
CA ILE A 417 11.82 -1.56 -14.92
C ILE A 417 12.69 -2.11 -16.06
N TYR A 418 12.91 -3.43 -16.05
CA TYR A 418 13.69 -4.10 -17.08
C TYR A 418 13.22 -5.55 -17.26
N ASN A 419 13.08 -5.99 -18.51
CA ASN A 419 12.75 -7.36 -18.86
C ASN A 419 13.63 -7.81 -20.04
N LEU A 420 14.35 -8.90 -19.83
CA LEU A 420 15.22 -9.53 -20.83
C LEU A 420 14.80 -10.98 -20.99
N THR A 421 14.46 -11.37 -22.19
CA THR A 421 14.23 -12.75 -22.61
C THR A 421 15.51 -13.28 -23.27
N ASP A 422 15.79 -14.57 -23.09
CA ASP A 422 16.99 -15.25 -23.60
C ASP A 422 18.30 -14.49 -23.28
N PRO A 423 18.58 -14.28 -21.98
CA PRO A 423 19.73 -13.49 -21.57
C PRO A 423 21.06 -14.18 -21.90
N SER A 424 22.03 -13.40 -22.38
CA SER A 424 23.40 -13.87 -22.48
C SER A 424 24.03 -14.14 -21.11
N VAL A 425 25.08 -14.98 -21.05
CA VAL A 425 25.69 -15.41 -19.77
C VAL A 425 26.14 -14.24 -18.88
N ASN A 426 26.64 -13.14 -19.51
CA ASN A 426 27.04 -11.92 -18.78
C ASN A 426 26.43 -10.70 -19.47
N PHE A 427 25.78 -9.84 -18.71
CA PHE A 427 25.26 -8.57 -19.21
C PHE A 427 25.22 -7.49 -18.13
N SER A 428 25.10 -6.25 -18.59
CA SER A 428 25.01 -5.08 -17.73
C SER A 428 23.80 -4.24 -18.09
N ILE A 429 23.11 -3.77 -17.06
CA ILE A 429 21.91 -2.93 -17.18
C ILE A 429 22.25 -1.56 -16.63
N ASP A 430 22.11 -0.50 -17.45
CA ASP A 430 22.10 0.87 -16.98
C ASP A 430 20.71 1.26 -16.48
N LEU A 431 20.60 1.52 -15.19
CA LEU A 431 19.33 1.82 -14.53
C LEU A 431 19.02 3.33 -14.47
N ASN A 432 19.90 4.20 -14.97
CA ASN A 432 19.83 5.66 -14.78
C ASN A 432 18.50 6.26 -15.25
N LYS A 433 17.88 5.73 -16.30
CA LYS A 433 16.65 6.25 -16.90
C LYS A 433 15.35 5.75 -16.23
N LYS A 434 15.38 4.61 -15.57
CA LYS A 434 14.17 3.89 -15.11
C LYS A 434 14.12 3.64 -13.60
N TYR A 435 15.26 3.71 -12.92
CA TYR A 435 15.35 3.37 -11.51
C TYR A 435 15.13 4.58 -10.60
N ASN A 436 14.12 4.48 -9.75
CA ASN A 436 13.99 5.39 -8.63
C ASN A 436 14.93 4.93 -7.50
N LYS A 437 16.01 5.68 -7.25
CA LYS A 437 17.00 5.38 -6.20
C LYS A 437 16.41 5.22 -4.79
N LYS A 438 15.15 5.59 -4.58
CA LYS A 438 14.42 5.41 -3.31
C LYS A 438 13.80 4.02 -3.16
N GLY A 439 13.57 3.28 -4.26
CA GLY A 439 12.98 1.95 -4.25
C GLY A 439 13.98 0.83 -3.93
N ASN A 440 13.44 -0.35 -3.61
CA ASN A 440 14.21 -1.59 -3.53
C ASN A 440 14.39 -2.17 -4.94
N LEU A 441 15.61 -2.54 -5.27
CA LEU A 441 15.89 -3.20 -6.53
C LEU A 441 15.79 -4.73 -6.33
N ILE A 442 15.01 -5.38 -7.17
CA ILE A 442 14.73 -6.82 -7.09
C ILE A 442 15.03 -7.44 -8.45
N ILE A 443 15.74 -8.55 -8.46
CA ILE A 443 16.03 -9.33 -9.66
C ILE A 443 15.26 -10.64 -9.56
N LEU A 444 14.46 -10.95 -10.59
CA LEU A 444 13.76 -12.22 -10.73
C LEU A 444 14.26 -12.91 -11.99
N ALA A 445 14.87 -14.10 -11.82
CA ALA A 445 15.25 -14.98 -12.89
C ALA A 445 14.25 -16.13 -13.01
N LYS A 446 13.82 -16.44 -14.23
CA LYS A 446 12.93 -17.58 -14.52
C LYS A 446 13.65 -18.55 -15.48
N SER A 447 13.57 -19.83 -15.19
CA SER A 447 14.16 -20.87 -16.01
C SER A 447 13.10 -21.65 -16.79
N SER A 448 13.52 -22.33 -17.89
CA SER A 448 12.68 -23.13 -18.76
C SER A 448 11.97 -24.29 -18.05
N ASN A 449 12.56 -24.80 -16.97
CA ASN A 449 12.00 -25.87 -16.17
C ASN A 449 10.99 -25.37 -15.08
N GLY A 450 10.60 -24.07 -15.13
CA GLY A 450 9.64 -23.46 -14.21
C GLY A 450 10.21 -23.08 -12.83
N LYS A 451 11.54 -23.19 -12.62
CA LYS A 451 12.20 -22.67 -11.44
C LYS A 451 12.32 -21.13 -11.53
N SER A 452 12.30 -20.48 -10.40
CA SER A 452 12.53 -19.04 -10.31
C SER A 452 13.48 -18.73 -9.15
N THR A 453 14.33 -17.74 -9.37
CA THR A 453 15.29 -17.25 -8.36
C THR A 453 15.13 -15.76 -8.19
N VAL A 454 15.08 -15.31 -6.94
CA VAL A 454 14.95 -13.89 -6.59
C VAL A 454 16.19 -13.41 -5.86
N ALA A 455 16.67 -12.23 -6.22
CA ALA A 455 17.67 -11.50 -5.47
C ALA A 455 17.15 -10.11 -5.09
N TYR A 456 17.25 -9.76 -3.82
CA TYR A 456 16.98 -8.43 -3.32
C TYR A 456 18.31 -7.65 -3.24
N VAL A 457 18.44 -6.62 -4.06
CA VAL A 457 19.63 -5.77 -4.11
C VAL A 457 19.52 -4.73 -3.00
N ASN A 458 20.37 -4.83 -1.99
CA ASN A 458 20.36 -3.98 -0.78
C ASN A 458 21.16 -2.68 -0.95
#